data_ea7bbd20a83441be10e8e8582ec2c634
#
_entry.id   ea7bbd20a83441be10e8e8582ec2c634
#
_cell.length_a   1.000
_cell.length_b   1.000
_cell.length_c   1.000
_cell.angle_alpha   90.00
_cell.angle_beta   90.00
_cell.angle_gamma   90.00
#
_symmetry.space_group_name_H-M   'P 1'
#
loop_
_entity.id
_entity.type
_entity.pdbx_description
1 polymer ?
#
loop_
_entity_poly.entity_id
_entity_poly.type
_entity_poly.pdbx_seq_one_letter_code
_entity_poly.pdbx_strand_id
1 'polypeptide(L)'
;LDLSKEGIVEYHGYHNDVRPFIENSHCFVLPSWHEGMANTNLECGAMGRPIITSNIHGCLEAVVDGETGYLVEPRNAGDLYEKLKMFIELPYEKKVEMGKASYEHISEVFDKKKVVENTIERLY
;
A
#
# COMPACT_ATOMS: atom_id res chain seq x y z
N LEU A 1 5.45 -10.12 -24.64
CA LEU A 1 4.83 -8.81 -24.67
C LEU A 1 5.60 -7.86 -23.76
N ASP A 2 6.16 -6.80 -24.29
CA ASP A 2 6.88 -5.79 -23.50
C ASP A 2 5.96 -4.59 -23.25
N LEU A 3 5.32 -4.56 -22.10
CA LEU A 3 4.40 -3.51 -21.70
C LEU A 3 5.08 -2.15 -21.52
N SER A 4 6.37 -2.15 -21.20
CA SER A 4 7.14 -0.92 -21.06
C SER A 4 7.29 -0.21 -22.40
N LYS A 5 7.54 -0.96 -23.49
CA LYS A 5 7.63 -0.41 -24.85
C LYS A 5 6.30 0.12 -25.36
N GLU A 6 5.20 -0.45 -24.90
CA GLU A 6 3.85 -0.03 -25.28
C GLU A 6 3.34 1.17 -24.46
N GLY A 7 4.11 1.63 -23.48
CA GLY A 7 3.72 2.75 -22.63
C GLY A 7 2.70 2.41 -21.56
N ILE A 8 2.39 1.13 -21.38
CA ILE A 8 1.43 0.65 -20.37
C ILE A 8 2.08 0.61 -18.99
N VAL A 9 3.37 0.22 -18.94
CA VAL A 9 4.17 0.15 -17.73
C VAL A 9 5.42 1.00 -17.90
N GLU A 10 5.71 1.86 -16.92
CA GLU A 10 6.94 2.64 -16.88
C GLU A 10 7.87 2.09 -15.81
N TYR A 11 9.11 1.77 -16.21
CA TYR A 11 10.14 1.32 -15.27
C TYR A 11 11.02 2.50 -14.88
N HIS A 12 11.01 2.86 -13.58
CA HIS A 12 11.73 4.03 -13.07
C HIS A 12 13.08 3.70 -12.45
N GLY A 13 13.43 2.43 -12.32
CA GLY A 13 14.67 2.01 -11.68
C GLY A 13 14.70 2.25 -10.17
N TYR A 14 15.90 2.31 -9.61
CA TYR A 14 16.09 2.55 -8.18
C TYR A 14 16.14 4.06 -7.88
N HIS A 15 15.40 4.48 -6.87
CA HIS A 15 15.40 5.85 -6.36
C HIS A 15 15.46 5.86 -4.84
N ASN A 16 16.25 6.78 -4.29
CA ASN A 16 16.34 6.94 -2.83
C ASN A 16 15.07 7.54 -2.24
N ASP A 17 14.37 8.37 -3.01
CA ASP A 17 13.13 9.00 -2.59
C ASP A 17 12.02 8.64 -3.55
N VAL A 18 11.03 7.87 -3.08
CA VAL A 18 9.91 7.41 -3.90
C VAL A 18 8.68 8.33 -3.79
N ARG A 19 8.71 9.35 -2.93
CA ARG A 19 7.56 10.24 -2.72
C ARG A 19 7.03 10.90 -3.98
N PRO A 20 7.87 11.39 -4.92
CA PRO A 20 7.35 11.97 -6.16
C PRO A 20 6.52 10.99 -6.99
N PHE A 21 6.89 9.70 -6.99
CA PHE A 21 6.14 8.68 -7.71
C PHE A 21 4.79 8.39 -7.04
N ILE A 22 4.77 8.37 -5.70
CA ILE A 22 3.55 8.18 -4.93
C ILE A 22 2.57 9.35 -5.16
N GLU A 23 3.07 10.58 -5.17
CA GLU A 23 2.26 11.77 -5.42
C GLU A 23 1.53 11.73 -6.76
N ASN A 24 2.17 11.14 -7.77
CA ASN A 24 1.63 11.03 -9.12
C ASN A 24 0.82 9.76 -9.36
N SER A 25 0.57 8.98 -8.32
CA SER A 25 -0.15 7.70 -8.41
C SER A 25 -1.48 7.75 -7.67
N HIS A 26 -2.42 6.90 -8.09
CA HIS A 26 -3.73 6.79 -7.46
C HIS A 26 -3.74 5.77 -6.33
N CYS A 27 -2.93 4.74 -6.42
CA CYS A 27 -2.78 3.75 -5.36
C CYS A 27 -1.41 3.06 -5.44
N PHE A 28 -1.06 2.35 -4.39
CA PHE A 28 0.16 1.56 -4.32
C PHE A 28 -0.18 0.07 -4.30
N VAL A 29 0.57 -0.73 -5.05
CA VAL A 29 0.34 -2.17 -5.18
C VAL A 29 1.61 -2.92 -4.80
N LEU A 30 1.53 -3.80 -3.79
CA LEU A 30 2.65 -4.62 -3.33
C LEU A 30 2.19 -6.07 -3.09
N PRO A 31 2.19 -6.92 -4.13
CA PRO A 31 1.76 -8.31 -4.00
C PRO A 31 2.89 -9.24 -3.54
N SER A 32 3.45 -8.97 -2.37
CA SER A 32 4.58 -9.74 -1.82
C SER A 32 4.18 -11.11 -1.33
N TRP A 33 5.14 -12.03 -1.33
CA TRP A 33 4.96 -13.38 -0.79
C TRP A 33 5.44 -13.47 0.67
N HIS A 34 6.40 -12.65 1.04
CA HIS A 34 7.02 -12.68 2.35
C HIS A 34 7.62 -11.32 2.67
N GLU A 35 7.21 -10.75 3.79
CA GLU A 35 7.68 -9.45 4.25
C GLU A 35 7.81 -9.45 5.77
N GLY A 36 8.81 -8.73 6.27
CA GLY A 36 8.88 -8.40 7.69
C GLY A 36 7.85 -7.33 8.03
N MET A 37 8.20 -6.07 7.76
CA MET A 37 7.25 -4.96 7.79
C MET A 37 7.43 -4.18 6.50
N ALA A 38 6.38 -4.05 5.73
CA ALA A 38 6.43 -3.35 4.45
C ALA A 38 6.39 -1.83 4.67
N ASN A 39 7.54 -1.21 4.85
CA ASN A 39 7.65 0.23 5.10
C ASN A 39 7.09 1.07 3.95
N THR A 40 7.18 0.57 2.71
CA THR A 40 6.59 1.25 1.56
C THR A 40 5.08 1.35 1.65
N ASN A 41 4.41 0.33 2.21
CA ASN A 41 2.97 0.40 2.49
C ASN A 41 2.66 1.54 3.46
N LEU A 42 3.48 1.69 4.51
CA LEU A 42 3.30 2.75 5.50
C LEU A 42 3.54 4.12 4.89
N GLU A 43 4.57 4.27 4.07
CA GLU A 43 4.86 5.54 3.38
C GLU A 43 3.73 5.96 2.45
N CYS A 44 3.21 5.03 1.66
CA CYS A 44 2.12 5.31 0.72
C CYS A 44 0.83 5.68 1.43
N GLY A 45 0.50 4.97 2.52
CA GLY A 45 -0.66 5.31 3.35
C GLY A 45 -0.52 6.67 4.00
N ALA A 46 0.67 6.99 4.51
CA ALA A 46 0.96 8.30 5.09
C ALA A 46 0.81 9.44 4.08
N MET A 47 0.95 9.17 2.80
CA MET A 47 0.72 10.14 1.72
C MET A 47 -0.73 10.12 1.22
N GLY A 48 -1.62 9.41 1.90
CA GLY A 48 -3.04 9.39 1.57
C GLY A 48 -3.38 8.57 0.33
N ARG A 49 -2.63 7.52 0.06
CA ARG A 49 -2.89 6.64 -1.08
C ARG A 49 -3.48 5.31 -0.63
N PRO A 50 -4.52 4.81 -1.30
CA PRO A 50 -5.01 3.46 -1.07
C PRO A 50 -3.92 2.43 -1.36
N ILE A 51 -3.96 1.31 -0.66
CA ILE A 51 -2.94 0.27 -0.77
C ILE A 51 -3.60 -1.04 -1.16
N ILE A 52 -3.06 -1.72 -2.17
CA ILE A 52 -3.42 -3.08 -2.54
C ILE A 52 -2.19 -3.95 -2.24
N THR A 53 -2.31 -4.83 -1.27
CA THR A 53 -1.16 -5.60 -0.79
C THR A 53 -1.59 -7.02 -0.40
N SER A 54 -0.60 -7.88 -0.22
CA SER A 54 -0.85 -9.29 0.11
C SER A 54 -1.39 -9.47 1.53
N ASN A 55 -2.29 -10.43 1.69
CA ASN A 55 -2.84 -10.81 2.98
C ASN A 55 -1.84 -11.70 3.73
N ILE A 56 -0.71 -11.11 4.10
CA ILE A 56 0.37 -11.78 4.85
C ILE A 56 0.83 -10.86 5.98
N HIS A 57 1.43 -11.47 6.99
CA HIS A 57 2.04 -10.72 8.09
C HIS A 57 3.12 -9.76 7.55
N GLY A 58 3.13 -8.54 8.04
CA GLY A 58 4.01 -7.48 7.53
C GLY A 58 3.38 -6.61 6.45
N CYS A 59 2.33 -7.07 5.80
CA CYS A 59 1.57 -6.29 4.79
C CYS A 59 0.16 -5.98 5.27
N LEU A 60 -0.53 -6.96 5.84
CA LEU A 60 -1.96 -6.84 6.16
C LEU A 60 -2.26 -5.78 7.22
N GLU A 61 -1.29 -5.43 8.05
CA GLU A 61 -1.44 -4.42 9.09
C GLU A 61 -1.64 -3.02 8.51
N ALA A 62 -1.18 -2.79 7.28
CA ALA A 62 -1.29 -1.49 6.62
C ALA A 62 -2.66 -1.23 6.00
N VAL A 63 -3.54 -2.25 5.93
CA VAL A 63 -4.79 -2.15 5.17
C VAL A 63 -5.97 -2.68 5.97
N VAL A 64 -7.07 -1.93 5.95
CA VAL A 64 -8.40 -2.44 6.32
C VAL A 64 -9.12 -2.77 5.02
N ASP A 65 -9.31 -4.05 4.76
CA ASP A 65 -9.82 -4.55 3.47
C ASP A 65 -11.18 -3.93 3.12
N GLY A 66 -11.25 -3.33 1.93
CA GLY A 66 -12.44 -2.65 1.43
C GLY A 66 -12.61 -1.22 1.91
N GLU A 67 -11.86 -0.76 2.90
CA GLU A 67 -11.95 0.60 3.46
C GLU A 67 -10.76 1.48 3.10
N THR A 68 -9.54 0.95 3.26
CA THR A 68 -8.31 1.71 3.01
C THR A 68 -7.54 1.19 1.81
N GLY A 69 -8.03 0.16 1.19
CA GLY A 69 -7.43 -0.53 0.07
C GLY A 69 -7.98 -1.94 0.00
N TYR A 70 -7.21 -2.86 -0.54
CA TYR A 70 -7.63 -4.25 -0.67
C TYR A 70 -6.51 -5.20 -0.29
N LEU A 71 -6.88 -6.33 0.30
CA LEU A 71 -5.97 -7.44 0.58
C LEU A 71 -6.13 -8.50 -0.52
N VAL A 72 -5.00 -9.01 -0.97
CA VAL A 72 -4.92 -10.01 -2.06
C VAL A 72 -4.33 -11.29 -1.51
N GLU A 73 -4.90 -12.45 -1.89
CA GLU A 73 -4.30 -13.72 -1.54
C GLU A 73 -2.91 -13.84 -2.14
N PRO A 74 -1.87 -14.22 -1.35
CA PRO A 74 -0.52 -14.35 -1.89
C PRO A 74 -0.46 -15.42 -2.98
N ARG A 75 0.36 -15.19 -3.99
CA ARG A 75 0.56 -16.08 -5.14
C ARG A 75 -0.71 -16.32 -5.98
N ASN A 76 -1.64 -15.39 -5.92
CA ASN A 76 -2.90 -15.50 -6.67
C ASN A 76 -3.05 -14.32 -7.62
N ALA A 77 -2.58 -14.49 -8.85
CA ALA A 77 -2.66 -13.45 -9.88
C ALA A 77 -4.11 -13.09 -10.24
N GLY A 78 -5.01 -14.08 -10.18
CA GLY A 78 -6.44 -13.86 -10.43
C GLY A 78 -7.07 -12.94 -9.39
N ASP A 79 -6.72 -13.13 -8.11
CA ASP A 79 -7.24 -12.28 -7.03
C ASP A 79 -6.65 -10.87 -7.13
N LEU A 80 -5.38 -10.74 -7.47
CA LEU A 80 -4.76 -9.43 -7.72
C LEU A 80 -5.50 -8.70 -8.86
N TYR A 81 -5.77 -9.38 -9.94
CA TYR A 81 -6.52 -8.82 -11.08
C TYR A 81 -7.89 -8.31 -10.64
N GLU A 82 -8.63 -9.13 -9.88
CA GLU A 82 -9.96 -8.75 -9.39
C GLU A 82 -9.91 -7.49 -8.50
N LYS A 83 -8.94 -7.41 -7.60
CA LYS A 83 -8.81 -6.26 -6.71
C LYS A 83 -8.39 -4.99 -7.46
N LEU A 84 -7.49 -5.11 -8.43
CA LEU A 84 -7.11 -3.99 -9.29
C LEU A 84 -8.32 -3.50 -10.10
N LYS A 85 -9.11 -4.42 -10.64
CA LYS A 85 -10.31 -4.10 -11.38
C LYS A 85 -11.33 -3.38 -10.51
N MET A 86 -11.58 -3.89 -9.29
CA MET A 86 -12.47 -3.25 -8.32
C MET A 86 -12.04 -1.80 -8.04
N PHE A 87 -10.75 -1.57 -7.84
CA PHE A 87 -10.23 -0.23 -7.57
C PHE A 87 -10.40 0.69 -8.78
N ILE A 88 -10.06 0.22 -9.97
CA ILE A 88 -10.14 1.02 -11.20
C ILE A 88 -11.59 1.44 -11.47
N GLU A 89 -12.55 0.57 -11.20
CA GLU A 89 -13.98 0.82 -11.43
C GLU A 89 -14.61 1.74 -10.37
N LEU A 90 -13.93 2.01 -9.25
CA LEU A 90 -14.45 2.94 -8.26
C LEU A 90 -14.57 4.35 -8.82
N PRO A 91 -15.64 5.11 -8.47
CA PRO A 91 -15.69 6.54 -8.77
C PRO A 91 -14.50 7.28 -8.13
N TYR A 92 -14.05 8.35 -8.75
CA TYR A 92 -12.91 9.13 -8.24
C TYR A 92 -13.12 9.56 -6.78
N GLU A 93 -14.32 9.97 -6.42
CA GLU A 93 -14.67 10.38 -5.06
C GLU A 93 -14.42 9.26 -4.04
N LYS A 94 -14.73 8.02 -4.41
CA LYS A 94 -14.50 6.85 -3.56
C LYS A 94 -13.02 6.54 -3.42
N LYS A 95 -12.24 6.76 -4.47
CA LYS A 95 -10.77 6.61 -4.42
C LYS A 95 -10.17 7.63 -3.45
N VAL A 96 -10.66 8.87 -3.46
CA VAL A 96 -10.22 9.92 -2.53
C VAL A 96 -10.58 9.57 -1.09
N GLU A 97 -11.81 9.11 -0.84
CA GLU A 97 -12.24 8.66 0.49
C GLU A 97 -11.37 7.52 1.00
N MET A 98 -11.08 6.55 0.14
CA MET A 98 -10.22 5.42 0.48
C MET A 98 -8.80 5.88 0.83
N GLY A 99 -8.26 6.87 0.12
CA GLY A 99 -6.97 7.46 0.42
C GLY A 99 -6.93 8.16 1.77
N LYS A 100 -7.98 8.90 2.11
CA LYS A 100 -8.11 9.54 3.42
C LYS A 100 -8.19 8.51 4.54
N ALA A 101 -8.97 7.45 4.34
CA ALA A 101 -9.07 6.36 5.29
C ALA A 101 -7.72 5.65 5.48
N SER A 102 -6.97 5.48 4.39
CA SER A 102 -5.62 4.92 4.44
C SER A 102 -4.69 5.77 5.30
N TYR A 103 -4.71 7.09 5.10
CA TYR A 103 -3.92 8.01 5.92
C TYR A 103 -4.25 7.87 7.41
N GLU A 104 -5.53 7.88 7.76
CA GLU A 104 -5.98 7.75 9.15
C GLU A 104 -5.54 6.43 9.76
N HIS A 105 -5.72 5.34 9.04
CA HIS A 105 -5.33 4.00 9.51
C HIS A 105 -3.82 3.91 9.74
N ILE A 106 -3.02 4.37 8.78
CA ILE A 106 -1.56 4.31 8.88
C ILE A 106 -1.06 5.19 10.03
N SER A 107 -1.67 6.35 10.26
CA SER A 107 -1.34 7.21 11.38
C SER A 107 -1.51 6.49 12.70
N GLU A 108 -2.60 5.75 12.87
CA GLU A 108 -2.84 4.95 14.09
C GLU A 108 -1.81 3.81 14.24
N VAL A 109 -1.55 3.07 13.17
CA VAL A 109 -0.59 1.96 13.18
C VAL A 109 0.82 2.47 13.50
N PHE A 110 1.23 3.57 12.88
CA PHE A 110 2.54 4.17 13.09
C PHE A 110 2.70 4.65 14.53
N ASP A 111 1.70 5.31 15.08
CA ASP A 111 1.74 5.82 16.46
C ASP A 111 1.87 4.67 17.47
N LYS A 112 1.12 3.58 17.26
CA LYS A 112 1.23 2.39 18.11
C LYS A 112 2.62 1.78 18.07
N LYS A 113 3.19 1.66 16.87
CA LYS A 113 4.55 1.14 16.67
C LYS A 113 5.58 2.01 17.38
N LYS A 114 5.45 3.32 17.27
CA LYS A 114 6.34 4.29 17.91
C LYS A 114 6.28 4.19 19.44
N VAL A 115 5.08 4.02 20.00
CA VAL A 115 4.90 3.84 21.44
C VAL A 115 5.59 2.57 21.91
N VAL A 116 5.43 1.47 21.19
CA VAL A 116 6.09 0.19 21.52
C VAL A 116 7.61 0.32 21.46
N GLU A 117 8.15 0.94 20.42
CA GLU A 117 9.59 1.17 20.26
C GLU A 117 10.15 2.02 21.42
N ASN A 118 9.47 3.10 21.77
CA ASN A 118 9.87 3.98 22.89
C ASN A 118 9.84 3.21 24.22
N THR A 119 8.85 2.35 24.41
CA THR A 119 8.75 1.52 25.62
C THR A 119 9.92 0.55 25.72
N ILE A 120 10.28 -0.10 24.61
CA ILE A 120 11.42 -1.02 24.56
C ILE A 120 12.72 -0.29 24.87
N GLU A 121 12.95 0.88 24.29
CA GLU A 121 14.15 1.70 24.56
C GLU A 121 14.30 2.06 26.03
N ARG A 122 13.18 2.32 26.72
CA ARG A 122 13.20 2.64 28.17
C ARG A 122 13.51 1.43 29.04
N LEU A 123 13.24 0.22 28.54
CA LEU A 123 13.50 -1.03 29.26
C LEU A 123 14.95 -1.49 29.15
N TYR A 124 15.65 -1.04 28.14
CA TYR A 124 17.03 -1.38 27.85
C TYR A 124 17.91 -0.12 27.82
#